data_19d315da94bdb5505fd510c3ac04e53d
#
_entry.id   19d315da94bdb5505fd510c3ac04e53d
#
_cell.length_a   1.000
_cell.length_b   1.000
_cell.length_c   1.000
_cell.angle_alpha   90.00
_cell.angle_beta   90.00
_cell.angle_gamma   90.00
#
_symmetry.space_group_name_H-M   'P 1'
#
loop_
_entity.id
_entity.type
_entity.pdbx_description
1 polymer ?
#
loop_
_entity_poly.entity_id
_entity_poly.type
_entity_poly.pdbx_seq_one_letter_code
_entity_poly.pdbx_strand_id
1 'polypeptide(L)'
;VGNYEYIDNNDVSHLKPITEDIGLQIIDRVEKGMKYSNIYIFYDQTPRETTLEHEPSAEEHKFTSTGIKWWRHQESMMNYMRGDPNTVISTHISPEGACNLKCPYCSVTYRDTHSRIDMDTIKDYVTKLKTRGLKAVILTGGGEPTAYKHFNELVRWLYNEGLQVALISNGSKAYWKRVDEDVCKMFTWVRISINVFFDWENRIGLPLEKFDMSKTTIGNSMVYTVEHELSDEVMADRVGLLEKVSKVADACGSKYIRLLPNCLLQQENLIRQHRSLDNVLAQVKDKRFFHQYKIHGAPQTSTCHQSYFRPYLSEEIHKETGKPGTVYPCDSVVLNDNYEHFHESYQLCHASDILDYLDKKVKQKFDAKKDCAGCVFTNNVNMIDDFLSGKVNRFAEFGEPLEHENFI
;
A
#
# COMPACT_ATOMS: atom_id res chain seq x y z
N VAL A 1 -1.90 -5.35 35.36
CA VAL A 1 -2.17 -6.72 35.89
C VAL A 1 -3.63 -6.99 35.55
N GLY A 2 -3.87 -7.61 34.41
CA GLY A 2 -5.23 -7.96 33.98
C GLY A 2 -5.76 -9.19 34.74
N ASN A 3 -7.03 -9.16 35.08
CA ASN A 3 -7.71 -10.37 35.55
C ASN A 3 -8.01 -11.26 34.34
N TYR A 4 -7.69 -12.53 34.42
CA TYR A 4 -8.05 -13.53 33.42
C TYR A 4 -8.89 -14.60 34.08
N GLU A 5 -9.92 -15.06 33.38
CA GLU A 5 -10.68 -16.24 33.77
C GLU A 5 -10.48 -17.37 32.75
N TYR A 6 -10.34 -18.58 33.24
CA TYR A 6 -10.24 -19.81 32.45
C TYR A 6 -11.64 -20.36 32.20
N ILE A 7 -11.96 -20.65 30.95
CA ILE A 7 -13.27 -21.21 30.56
C ILE A 7 -13.11 -22.51 29.80
N ASP A 8 -13.84 -23.52 30.21
CA ASP A 8 -13.96 -24.78 29.48
C ASP A 8 -14.91 -24.58 28.28
N ASN A 9 -14.48 -25.03 27.09
CA ASN A 9 -15.19 -24.88 25.82
C ASN A 9 -16.59 -25.50 25.77
N ASN A 10 -16.94 -26.32 26.72
CA ASN A 10 -18.25 -26.97 26.71
C ASN A 10 -19.34 -26.24 27.47
N ASP A 11 -19.02 -25.10 28.10
CA ASP A 11 -19.98 -24.35 28.89
C ASP A 11 -19.71 -22.84 28.86
N VAL A 12 -20.26 -22.18 27.86
CA VAL A 12 -20.26 -20.71 27.74
C VAL A 12 -21.26 -20.01 28.67
N SER A 13 -22.08 -20.78 29.43
CA SER A 13 -23.10 -20.18 30.32
C SER A 13 -22.52 -19.50 31.56
N HIS A 14 -21.22 -19.70 31.83
CA HIS A 14 -20.53 -19.08 32.97
C HIS A 14 -19.79 -17.78 32.65
N LEU A 15 -19.89 -17.27 31.43
CA LEU A 15 -19.42 -15.93 31.10
C LEU A 15 -20.21 -14.90 31.88
N LYS A 16 -19.66 -14.41 32.98
CA LYS A 16 -20.22 -13.23 33.64
C LYS A 16 -20.13 -12.03 32.69
N PRO A 17 -21.17 -11.20 32.60
CA PRO A 17 -21.10 -10.00 31.82
C PRO A 17 -19.97 -9.13 32.35
N ILE A 18 -19.04 -8.81 31.47
CA ILE A 18 -17.93 -7.93 31.71
C ILE A 18 -18.47 -6.51 31.61
N THR A 19 -18.12 -5.65 32.55
CA THR A 19 -18.54 -4.23 32.53
C THR A 19 -18.12 -3.58 31.22
N GLU A 20 -18.94 -2.67 30.69
CA GLU A 20 -18.90 -2.07 29.36
C GLU A 20 -17.57 -1.40 28.95
N ASP A 21 -16.64 -1.24 29.88
CA ASP A 21 -15.39 -0.47 29.70
C ASP A 21 -14.15 -1.36 29.38
N ILE A 22 -14.32 -2.65 29.18
CA ILE A 22 -13.19 -3.57 29.06
C ILE A 22 -13.12 -4.15 27.66
N GLY A 23 -12.04 -3.85 26.94
CA GLY A 23 -11.73 -4.49 25.67
C GLY A 23 -11.45 -5.98 25.84
N LEU A 24 -12.21 -6.81 25.13
CA LEU A 24 -12.09 -8.24 25.17
C LEU A 24 -11.21 -8.73 24.02
N GLN A 25 -10.07 -9.32 24.32
CA GLN A 25 -9.30 -10.10 23.36
C GLN A 25 -9.42 -11.57 23.71
N ILE A 26 -10.04 -12.35 22.82
CA ILE A 26 -10.13 -13.80 22.95
C ILE A 26 -8.97 -14.39 22.14
N ILE A 27 -8.10 -15.11 22.82
CA ILE A 27 -7.08 -15.93 22.18
C ILE A 27 -7.56 -17.38 22.27
N ASP A 28 -7.99 -17.90 21.12
CA ASP A 28 -8.35 -19.31 20.98
C ASP A 28 -7.11 -20.12 20.58
N ARG A 29 -6.68 -21.03 21.44
CA ARG A 29 -5.69 -22.04 21.09
C ARG A 29 -6.43 -23.35 20.85
N VAL A 30 -6.83 -23.59 19.60
CA VAL A 30 -7.30 -24.89 19.17
C VAL A 30 -6.08 -25.74 18.79
N GLU A 31 -5.60 -26.55 19.70
CA GLU A 31 -4.67 -27.64 19.36
C GLU A 31 -5.47 -28.81 18.78
N LYS A 32 -5.15 -29.18 17.53
CA LYS A 32 -5.77 -30.34 16.87
C LYS A 32 -5.62 -31.59 17.75
N GLY A 33 -6.73 -32.10 18.26
CA GLY A 33 -6.79 -33.35 19.04
C GLY A 33 -7.03 -33.17 20.54
N MET A 34 -7.05 -31.96 21.07
CA MET A 34 -7.49 -31.72 22.45
C MET A 34 -9.00 -31.53 22.54
N LYS A 35 -9.64 -32.15 23.52
CA LYS A 35 -11.06 -32.00 23.82
C LYS A 35 -11.41 -30.64 24.45
N TYR A 36 -10.39 -29.81 24.78
CA TYR A 36 -10.53 -28.55 25.47
C TYR A 36 -9.61 -27.51 24.82
N SER A 37 -10.13 -26.37 24.51
CA SER A 37 -9.34 -25.18 24.19
C SER A 37 -9.30 -24.26 25.42
N ASN A 38 -8.11 -23.76 25.74
CA ASN A 38 -7.96 -22.74 26.75
C ASN A 38 -8.25 -21.40 26.08
N ILE A 39 -9.34 -20.77 26.44
CA ILE A 39 -9.66 -19.40 26.01
C ILE A 39 -9.10 -18.45 27.06
N TYR A 40 -8.13 -17.63 26.66
CA TYR A 40 -7.62 -16.56 27.52
C TYR A 40 -8.30 -15.26 27.13
N ILE A 41 -9.03 -14.68 28.10
CA ILE A 41 -9.70 -13.39 27.91
C ILE A 41 -8.82 -12.33 28.54
N PHE A 42 -8.25 -11.46 27.74
CA PHE A 42 -7.49 -10.30 28.20
C PHE A 42 -8.38 -9.08 28.21
N TYR A 43 -8.46 -8.43 29.35
CA TYR A 43 -9.16 -7.17 29.49
C TYR A 43 -8.16 -6.02 29.35
N ASP A 44 -8.30 -5.25 28.28
CA ASP A 44 -7.58 -4.00 28.12
C ASP A 44 -8.44 -2.86 28.70
N GLN A 45 -7.96 -2.28 29.78
CA GLN A 45 -8.63 -1.13 30.45
C GLN A 45 -8.23 0.21 29.83
N THR A 46 -7.37 0.22 28.81
CA THR A 46 -7.03 1.47 28.13
C THR A 46 -8.23 1.97 27.33
N PRO A 47 -8.53 3.29 27.38
CA PRO A 47 -9.57 3.87 26.53
C PRO A 47 -9.29 3.51 25.08
N ARG A 48 -10.30 2.99 24.37
CA ARG A 48 -10.18 2.68 22.93
C ARG A 48 -10.02 3.98 22.17
N GLU A 49 -8.80 4.30 21.78
CA GLU A 49 -8.60 5.36 20.83
C GLU A 49 -8.88 4.84 19.42
N THR A 50 -9.94 5.35 18.82
CA THR A 50 -10.38 5.02 17.48
C THR A 50 -9.86 5.98 16.42
N THR A 51 -9.23 7.08 16.85
CA THR A 51 -8.73 8.14 15.97
C THR A 51 -7.29 8.48 16.32
N LEU A 52 -6.51 8.76 15.30
CA LEU A 52 -5.16 9.29 15.42
C LEU A 52 -5.06 10.50 14.48
N GLU A 53 -4.89 11.68 15.04
CA GLU A 53 -4.63 12.89 14.26
C GLU A 53 -3.18 12.89 13.80
N HIS A 54 -2.98 13.15 12.51
CA HIS A 54 -1.65 13.20 11.89
C HIS A 54 -1.61 14.23 10.77
N GLU A 55 -0.66 15.13 10.87
CA GLU A 55 -0.30 16.02 9.77
C GLU A 55 0.90 15.43 9.02
N PRO A 56 0.76 15.10 7.73
CA PRO A 56 1.86 14.53 6.97
C PRO A 56 3.08 15.43 6.89
N SER A 57 4.27 14.85 7.08
CA SER A 57 5.53 15.57 6.93
C SER A 57 5.80 15.99 5.47
N ALA A 58 6.76 16.89 5.26
CA ALA A 58 7.17 17.29 3.91
C ALA A 58 7.68 16.09 3.09
N GLU A 59 8.39 15.15 3.72
CA GLU A 59 8.86 13.91 3.11
C GLU A 59 7.71 12.98 2.76
N GLU A 60 6.71 12.89 3.63
CA GLU A 60 5.51 12.10 3.36
C GLU A 60 4.75 12.66 2.15
N HIS A 61 4.62 13.97 2.04
CA HIS A 61 4.02 14.61 0.87
C HIS A 61 4.77 14.32 -0.44
N LYS A 62 6.10 14.33 -0.41
CA LYS A 62 6.93 14.06 -1.60
C LYS A 62 6.87 12.58 -2.01
N PHE A 63 7.03 11.68 -1.05
CA PHE A 63 7.39 10.28 -1.33
C PHE A 63 6.24 9.30 -1.15
N THR A 64 5.03 9.78 -0.85
CA THR A 64 3.83 8.94 -0.73
C THR A 64 2.63 9.50 -1.49
N SER A 65 1.54 8.74 -1.52
CA SER A 65 0.27 9.13 -2.18
C SER A 65 -0.62 9.93 -1.21
N THR A 66 -0.15 11.09 -0.74
CA THR A 66 -0.95 11.96 0.14
C THR A 66 -1.92 12.85 -0.62
N GLY A 67 -2.98 13.29 0.03
CA GLY A 67 -4.04 14.11 -0.55
C GLY A 67 -3.55 15.42 -1.17
N ILE A 68 -2.42 15.97 -0.70
CA ILE A 68 -1.84 17.21 -1.25
C ILE A 68 -1.52 17.09 -2.75
N LYS A 69 -1.09 15.92 -3.22
CA LYS A 69 -0.75 15.71 -4.63
C LYS A 69 -1.93 15.86 -5.56
N TRP A 70 -3.14 15.55 -5.11
CA TRP A 70 -4.37 15.70 -5.89
C TRP A 70 -4.63 17.17 -6.26
N TRP A 71 -4.33 18.08 -5.36
CA TRP A 71 -4.48 19.54 -5.61
C TRP A 71 -3.51 20.10 -6.66
N ARG A 72 -2.49 19.32 -7.03
CA ARG A 72 -1.58 19.61 -8.16
C ARG A 72 -2.21 19.28 -9.52
N HIS A 73 -3.30 18.52 -9.55
CA HIS A 73 -3.98 18.05 -10.74
C HIS A 73 -5.36 18.67 -10.90
N GLN A 74 -5.39 20.02 -10.85
CA GLN A 74 -6.64 20.78 -10.94
C GLN A 74 -7.49 20.40 -12.16
N GLU A 75 -6.87 20.25 -13.33
CA GLU A 75 -7.57 19.87 -14.56
C GLU A 75 -8.27 18.53 -14.42
N SER A 76 -7.57 17.49 -13.97
CA SER A 76 -8.14 16.15 -13.76
C SER A 76 -9.29 16.16 -12.75
N MET A 77 -9.14 16.89 -11.64
CA MET A 77 -10.20 17.00 -10.62
C MET A 77 -11.41 17.78 -11.15
N MET A 78 -11.20 18.86 -11.89
CA MET A 78 -12.28 19.62 -12.51
C MET A 78 -13.00 18.84 -13.62
N ASN A 79 -12.25 18.05 -14.41
CA ASN A 79 -12.80 17.12 -15.40
C ASN A 79 -13.72 16.11 -14.73
N TYR A 80 -13.26 15.48 -13.64
CA TYR A 80 -14.06 14.51 -12.90
C TYR A 80 -15.37 15.14 -12.38
N MET A 81 -15.30 16.33 -11.82
CA MET A 81 -16.48 17.07 -11.33
C MET A 81 -17.48 17.37 -12.46
N ARG A 82 -17.00 17.65 -13.67
CA ARG A 82 -17.85 17.92 -14.86
C ARG A 82 -18.35 16.67 -15.56
N GLY A 83 -17.90 15.48 -15.13
CA GLY A 83 -18.22 14.21 -15.79
C GLY A 83 -17.39 13.92 -17.04
N ASP A 84 -16.32 14.67 -17.28
CA ASP A 84 -15.34 14.40 -18.33
C ASP A 84 -14.47 13.19 -17.90
N PRO A 85 -14.26 12.18 -18.76
CA PRO A 85 -13.49 11.00 -18.42
C PRO A 85 -11.96 11.21 -18.42
N ASN A 86 -11.45 12.39 -18.78
CA ASN A 86 -10.02 12.71 -18.80
C ASN A 86 -9.51 13.02 -17.38
N THR A 87 -9.47 12.02 -16.53
CA THR A 87 -9.23 12.16 -15.09
C THR A 87 -8.00 11.44 -14.59
N VAL A 88 -7.49 10.46 -15.35
CA VAL A 88 -6.41 9.56 -14.91
C VAL A 88 -5.11 10.33 -14.77
N ILE A 89 -4.46 10.15 -13.62
CA ILE A 89 -3.16 10.77 -13.31
C ILE A 89 -2.06 9.70 -13.29
N SER A 90 -2.29 8.64 -12.53
CA SER A 90 -1.34 7.52 -12.43
C SER A 90 -2.05 6.18 -12.47
N THR A 91 -1.29 5.11 -12.61
CA THR A 91 -1.77 3.75 -12.41
C THR A 91 -0.70 2.91 -11.72
N HIS A 92 -1.14 1.97 -10.89
CA HIS A 92 -0.30 0.91 -10.39
C HIS A 92 -0.48 -0.33 -11.26
N ILE A 93 0.61 -1.01 -11.59
CA ILE A 93 0.58 -2.25 -12.37
C ILE A 93 1.36 -3.32 -11.64
N SER A 94 0.69 -4.45 -11.36
CA SER A 94 1.33 -5.70 -10.94
C SER A 94 1.40 -6.65 -12.14
N PRO A 95 2.54 -6.76 -12.81
CA PRO A 95 2.64 -7.57 -14.03
C PRO A 95 2.80 -9.07 -13.75
N GLU A 96 3.19 -9.44 -12.53
CA GLU A 96 3.67 -10.79 -12.19
C GLU A 96 3.29 -11.17 -10.74
N GLY A 97 2.73 -12.36 -10.55
CA GLY A 97 2.42 -12.93 -9.23
C GLY A 97 3.61 -13.62 -8.56
N ALA A 98 4.64 -14.02 -9.32
CA ALA A 98 5.81 -14.68 -8.76
C ALA A 98 6.66 -13.74 -7.90
N CYS A 99 7.10 -14.25 -6.75
CA CYS A 99 8.02 -13.55 -5.85
C CYS A 99 8.96 -14.56 -5.19
N ASN A 100 10.22 -14.19 -5.03
CA ASN A 100 11.21 -15.02 -4.34
C ASN A 100 11.19 -14.85 -2.80
N LEU A 101 10.29 -14.03 -2.26
CA LEU A 101 10.12 -13.82 -0.82
C LEU A 101 8.73 -14.26 -0.34
N LYS A 102 8.65 -14.62 0.93
CA LYS A 102 7.43 -14.94 1.67
C LYS A 102 7.37 -14.09 2.94
N CYS A 103 7.09 -12.80 2.77
CA CYS A 103 7.02 -11.87 3.89
C CYS A 103 5.76 -12.15 4.74
N PRO A 104 5.86 -12.25 6.07
CA PRO A 104 4.71 -12.57 6.95
C PRO A 104 3.63 -11.48 6.95
N TYR A 105 3.98 -10.25 6.60
CA TYR A 105 3.07 -9.10 6.47
C TYR A 105 2.73 -8.76 5.02
N CYS A 106 2.91 -9.72 4.10
CA CYS A 106 2.51 -9.54 2.72
C CYS A 106 0.98 -9.55 2.61
N SER A 107 0.41 -8.42 2.20
CA SER A 107 -1.05 -8.29 2.05
C SER A 107 -1.63 -9.16 0.93
N VAL A 108 -0.82 -9.64 0.02
CA VAL A 108 -1.21 -10.46 -1.13
C VAL A 108 -0.68 -11.89 -1.03
N THR A 109 -0.67 -12.46 0.16
CA THR A 109 -0.15 -13.82 0.42
C THR A 109 -0.88 -14.90 -0.40
N TYR A 110 -2.17 -14.71 -0.66
CA TYR A 110 -3.04 -15.67 -1.36
C TYR A 110 -3.06 -15.50 -2.89
N ARG A 111 -2.26 -14.59 -3.45
CA ARG A 111 -2.16 -14.41 -4.91
C ARG A 111 -1.75 -15.69 -5.63
N ASP A 112 -2.17 -15.84 -6.86
CA ASP A 112 -1.63 -16.87 -7.75
C ASP A 112 -0.22 -16.51 -8.21
N THR A 113 0.77 -17.25 -7.71
CA THR A 113 2.19 -17.04 -8.06
C THR A 113 2.55 -17.43 -9.48
N HIS A 114 1.64 -18.06 -10.21
CA HIS A 114 1.81 -18.44 -11.64
C HIS A 114 1.13 -17.45 -12.58
N SER A 115 0.29 -16.58 -12.05
CA SER A 115 -0.43 -15.60 -12.86
C SER A 115 0.49 -14.46 -13.29
N ARG A 116 0.33 -14.03 -14.54
CA ARG A 116 1.05 -12.90 -15.13
C ARG A 116 0.22 -12.27 -16.23
N ILE A 117 0.40 -10.99 -16.44
CA ILE A 117 -0.28 -10.26 -17.51
C ILE A 117 0.58 -10.34 -18.78
N ASP A 118 -0.06 -10.59 -19.91
CA ASP A 118 0.64 -10.50 -21.20
C ASP A 118 1.03 -9.06 -21.51
N MET A 119 2.17 -8.88 -22.16
CA MET A 119 2.72 -7.57 -22.52
C MET A 119 1.73 -6.73 -23.34
N ASP A 120 1.03 -7.37 -24.29
CA ASP A 120 0.04 -6.69 -25.14
C ASP A 120 -1.16 -6.21 -24.35
N THR A 121 -1.61 -6.95 -23.34
CA THR A 121 -2.68 -6.53 -22.42
C THR A 121 -2.25 -5.30 -21.63
N ILE A 122 -1.00 -5.25 -21.12
CA ILE A 122 -0.49 -4.07 -20.41
C ILE A 122 -0.39 -2.87 -21.37
N LYS A 123 0.12 -3.07 -22.58
CA LYS A 123 0.24 -2.01 -23.61
C LYS A 123 -1.13 -1.45 -23.99
N ASP A 124 -2.12 -2.29 -24.22
CA ASP A 124 -3.49 -1.88 -24.54
C ASP A 124 -4.10 -1.05 -23.40
N TYR A 125 -4.01 -1.55 -22.16
CA TYR A 125 -4.47 -0.86 -20.97
C TYR A 125 -3.84 0.53 -20.81
N VAL A 126 -2.51 0.63 -20.86
CA VAL A 126 -1.79 1.89 -20.71
C VAL A 126 -2.11 2.86 -21.84
N THR A 127 -2.21 2.37 -23.09
CA THR A 127 -2.58 3.19 -24.26
C THR A 127 -3.97 3.80 -24.05
N LYS A 128 -4.93 3.03 -23.57
CA LYS A 128 -6.27 3.50 -23.22
C LYS A 128 -6.23 4.56 -22.12
N LEU A 129 -5.48 4.32 -21.04
CA LEU A 129 -5.32 5.29 -19.96
C LEU A 129 -4.66 6.60 -20.41
N LYS A 130 -3.72 6.54 -21.35
CA LYS A 130 -3.12 7.76 -21.94
C LYS A 130 -4.17 8.64 -22.60
N THR A 131 -5.17 8.07 -23.25
CA THR A 131 -6.29 8.86 -23.81
C THR A 131 -7.16 9.51 -22.72
N ARG A 132 -6.97 9.16 -21.46
CA ARG A 132 -7.68 9.69 -20.29
C ARG A 132 -6.78 10.52 -19.35
N GLY A 133 -5.56 10.86 -19.79
CA GLY A 133 -4.67 11.78 -19.09
C GLY A 133 -3.53 11.15 -18.30
N LEU A 134 -3.29 9.84 -18.40
CA LEU A 134 -2.21 9.15 -17.67
C LEU A 134 -0.85 9.82 -17.83
N LYS A 135 -0.18 10.09 -16.71
CA LYS A 135 1.14 10.74 -16.64
C LYS A 135 2.22 9.82 -16.06
N ALA A 136 1.85 8.91 -15.16
CA ALA A 136 2.80 8.10 -14.41
C ALA A 136 2.33 6.67 -14.20
N VAL A 137 3.30 5.74 -14.19
CA VAL A 137 3.08 4.32 -13.91
C VAL A 137 3.98 3.88 -12.75
N ILE A 138 3.39 3.21 -11.78
CA ILE A 138 4.13 2.52 -10.71
C ILE A 138 4.08 1.02 -10.98
N LEU A 139 5.22 0.43 -11.30
CA LEU A 139 5.35 -1.01 -11.32
C LEU A 139 5.50 -1.50 -9.88
N THR A 140 4.55 -2.31 -9.46
CA THR A 140 4.49 -2.87 -8.12
C THR A 140 4.07 -4.33 -8.22
N GLY A 141 3.63 -4.96 -7.15
CA GLY A 141 3.20 -6.32 -7.33
C GLY A 141 2.21 -6.86 -6.34
N GLY A 142 1.48 -7.83 -6.81
CA GLY A 142 1.24 -9.11 -6.22
C GLY A 142 2.54 -9.86 -5.94
N GLY A 143 3.39 -10.04 -6.96
CA GLY A 143 4.74 -10.58 -6.86
C GLY A 143 5.85 -9.54 -6.86
N GLU A 144 7.02 -9.94 -7.36
CA GLU A 144 8.16 -9.03 -7.56
C GLU A 144 8.19 -8.58 -9.02
N PRO A 145 8.03 -7.28 -9.32
CA PRO A 145 7.96 -6.80 -10.70
C PRO A 145 9.19 -7.15 -11.55
N THR A 146 10.39 -7.14 -10.95
CA THR A 146 11.63 -7.49 -11.66
C THR A 146 11.75 -8.99 -11.99
N ALA A 147 10.83 -9.82 -11.48
CA ALA A 147 10.69 -11.22 -11.90
C ALA A 147 10.01 -11.34 -13.28
N TYR A 148 9.23 -10.35 -13.69
CA TYR A 148 8.50 -10.36 -14.95
C TYR A 148 9.45 -10.52 -16.14
N LYS A 149 9.19 -11.51 -16.98
CA LYS A 149 10.11 -11.87 -18.09
C LYS A 149 10.33 -10.75 -19.10
N HIS A 150 9.33 -9.86 -19.28
CA HIS A 150 9.39 -8.72 -20.19
C HIS A 150 9.67 -7.39 -19.46
N PHE A 151 10.24 -7.44 -18.26
CA PHE A 151 10.43 -6.25 -17.43
C PHE A 151 11.19 -5.13 -18.15
N ASN A 152 12.35 -5.43 -18.74
CA ASN A 152 13.16 -4.44 -19.47
C ASN A 152 12.40 -3.85 -20.66
N GLU A 153 11.71 -4.69 -21.43
CA GLU A 153 10.89 -4.25 -22.56
C GLU A 153 9.75 -3.32 -22.09
N LEU A 154 9.05 -3.70 -21.00
CA LEU A 154 7.95 -2.94 -20.45
C LEU A 154 8.40 -1.54 -20.01
N VAL A 155 9.51 -1.44 -19.27
CA VAL A 155 10.01 -0.14 -18.78
C VAL A 155 10.42 0.74 -19.96
N ARG A 156 11.15 0.20 -20.95
CA ARG A 156 11.52 0.95 -22.17
C ARG A 156 10.30 1.48 -22.91
N TRP A 157 9.30 0.61 -23.08
CA TRP A 157 8.09 0.99 -23.77
C TRP A 157 7.34 2.12 -23.01
N LEU A 158 7.13 1.97 -21.70
CA LEU A 158 6.49 2.99 -20.87
C LEU A 158 7.21 4.34 -20.94
N TYR A 159 8.55 4.32 -20.84
CA TYR A 159 9.37 5.51 -20.92
C TYR A 159 9.28 6.18 -22.30
N ASN A 160 9.33 5.41 -23.38
CA ASN A 160 9.21 5.92 -24.74
C ASN A 160 7.81 6.45 -25.06
N GLU A 161 6.79 5.97 -24.36
CA GLU A 161 5.43 6.54 -24.39
C GLU A 161 5.32 7.90 -23.66
N GLY A 162 6.42 8.43 -23.12
CA GLY A 162 6.48 9.72 -22.42
C GLY A 162 5.97 9.67 -20.99
N LEU A 163 5.84 8.48 -20.40
CA LEU A 163 5.34 8.32 -19.03
C LEU A 163 6.47 8.38 -18.01
N GLN A 164 6.19 8.92 -16.85
CA GLN A 164 7.05 8.76 -15.68
C GLN A 164 6.91 7.34 -15.14
N VAL A 165 8.03 6.65 -14.96
CA VAL A 165 8.04 5.25 -14.51
C VAL A 165 8.65 5.15 -13.13
N ALA A 166 7.96 4.47 -12.24
CA ALA A 166 8.44 4.16 -10.90
C ALA A 166 8.36 2.67 -10.60
N LEU A 167 9.15 2.23 -9.64
CA LEU A 167 9.25 0.82 -9.26
C LEU A 167 9.25 0.65 -7.74
N ILE A 168 8.45 -0.31 -7.27
CA ILE A 168 8.54 -0.86 -5.92
C ILE A 168 9.05 -2.29 -6.05
N SER A 169 10.21 -2.58 -5.46
CA SER A 169 10.90 -3.86 -5.58
C SER A 169 11.42 -4.35 -4.23
N ASN A 170 11.57 -5.64 -4.10
CA ASN A 170 12.26 -6.23 -2.93
C ASN A 170 13.80 -6.14 -3.01
N GLY A 171 14.35 -5.56 -4.08
CA GLY A 171 15.78 -5.33 -4.25
C GLY A 171 16.62 -6.59 -4.49
N SER A 172 16.02 -7.74 -4.81
CA SER A 172 16.72 -9.01 -4.94
C SER A 172 17.85 -8.98 -5.97
N LYS A 173 19.07 -9.27 -5.54
CA LYS A 173 20.26 -9.42 -6.42
C LYS A 173 20.00 -10.35 -7.61
N ALA A 174 19.24 -11.43 -7.38
CA ALA A 174 18.96 -12.43 -8.41
C ALA A 174 18.16 -11.86 -9.58
N TYR A 175 17.29 -10.91 -9.33
CA TYR A 175 16.49 -10.26 -10.37
C TYR A 175 17.16 -9.01 -10.93
N TRP A 176 17.72 -8.16 -10.08
CA TRP A 176 18.33 -6.90 -10.48
C TRP A 176 19.55 -7.07 -11.42
N LYS A 177 20.28 -8.18 -11.32
CA LYS A 177 21.35 -8.50 -12.28
C LYS A 177 20.86 -8.64 -13.74
N ARG A 178 19.56 -8.85 -13.96
CA ARG A 178 18.91 -8.97 -15.29
C ARG A 178 18.33 -7.64 -15.79
N VAL A 179 18.34 -6.60 -14.95
CA VAL A 179 17.88 -5.27 -15.33
C VAL A 179 18.99 -4.59 -16.14
N ASP A 180 18.65 -4.17 -17.34
CA ASP A 180 19.59 -3.56 -18.26
C ASP A 180 19.98 -2.14 -17.79
N GLU A 181 21.17 -1.68 -18.19
CA GLU A 181 21.70 -0.39 -17.75
C GLU A 181 20.84 0.79 -18.22
N ASP A 182 20.39 0.78 -19.46
CA ASP A 182 19.52 1.82 -20.00
C ASP A 182 18.17 1.89 -19.25
N VAL A 183 17.64 0.73 -18.85
CA VAL A 183 16.40 0.63 -18.06
C VAL A 183 16.55 1.28 -16.68
N CYS A 184 17.72 1.09 -16.03
CA CYS A 184 17.99 1.76 -14.75
C CYS A 184 17.92 3.29 -14.84
N LYS A 185 18.24 3.87 -16.00
CA LYS A 185 18.22 5.34 -16.25
C LYS A 185 16.82 5.89 -16.59
N MET A 186 15.82 5.01 -16.75
CA MET A 186 14.45 5.39 -17.14
C MET A 186 13.51 5.61 -15.96
N PHE A 187 13.93 5.24 -14.76
CA PHE A 187 13.08 5.41 -13.58
C PHE A 187 13.09 6.84 -13.05
N THR A 188 11.91 7.35 -12.72
CA THR A 188 11.75 8.58 -11.95
C THR A 188 12.11 8.32 -10.49
N TRP A 189 11.62 7.19 -9.93
CA TRP A 189 12.04 6.74 -8.61
C TRP A 189 11.97 5.21 -8.49
N VAL A 190 12.79 4.68 -7.59
CA VAL A 190 12.78 3.27 -7.19
C VAL A 190 12.69 3.18 -5.68
N ARG A 191 11.76 2.37 -5.17
CA ARG A 191 11.60 2.11 -3.73
C ARG A 191 11.92 0.66 -3.45
N ILE A 192 12.89 0.43 -2.59
CA ILE A 192 13.30 -0.91 -2.17
C ILE A 192 12.65 -1.27 -0.85
N SER A 193 11.89 -2.35 -0.85
CA SER A 193 11.29 -2.93 0.36
C SER A 193 12.33 -3.75 1.11
N ILE A 194 12.84 -3.19 2.22
CA ILE A 194 13.91 -3.80 3.03
C ILE A 194 13.36 -4.63 4.20
N ASN A 195 12.21 -5.25 4.00
CA ASN A 195 11.51 -6.01 5.04
C ASN A 195 12.25 -7.28 5.49
N VAL A 196 13.21 -7.77 4.73
CA VAL A 196 14.03 -8.96 5.03
C VAL A 196 15.47 -8.59 5.40
N PHE A 197 15.62 -7.59 6.23
CA PHE A 197 16.89 -6.97 6.55
C PHE A 197 17.88 -7.86 7.34
N PHE A 198 17.47 -8.98 7.91
CA PHE A 198 18.36 -9.91 8.62
C PHE A 198 19.44 -10.53 7.72
N ASP A 199 19.20 -10.55 6.42
CA ASP A 199 20.13 -11.09 5.42
C ASP A 199 20.22 -10.16 4.19
N TRP A 200 20.09 -8.85 4.43
CA TRP A 200 20.00 -7.86 3.35
C TRP A 200 21.29 -7.78 2.53
N GLU A 201 22.46 -7.91 3.15
CA GLU A 201 23.78 -7.84 2.48
C GLU A 201 23.89 -8.89 1.38
N ASN A 202 23.30 -10.07 1.60
CA ASN A 202 23.29 -11.15 0.63
C ASN A 202 22.12 -11.05 -0.37
N ARG A 203 21.01 -10.45 0.00
CA ARG A 203 19.78 -10.47 -0.78
C ARG A 203 19.53 -9.22 -1.61
N ILE A 204 19.85 -8.04 -1.09
CA ILE A 204 19.66 -6.77 -1.79
C ILE A 204 20.89 -6.43 -2.59
N GLY A 205 20.69 -6.03 -3.83
CA GLY A 205 21.78 -5.61 -4.71
C GLY A 205 21.29 -4.79 -5.86
N LEU A 206 21.30 -3.47 -5.66
CA LEU A 206 21.06 -2.51 -6.71
C LEU A 206 22.35 -2.19 -7.44
N PRO A 207 22.38 -2.20 -8.77
CA PRO A 207 23.53 -1.74 -9.55
C PRO A 207 23.54 -0.19 -9.58
N LEU A 208 23.92 0.45 -8.47
CA LEU A 208 23.83 1.91 -8.31
C LEU A 208 24.57 2.67 -9.42
N GLU A 209 25.67 2.12 -9.89
CA GLU A 209 26.48 2.66 -11.00
C GLU A 209 25.74 2.77 -12.31
N LYS A 210 24.62 2.05 -12.47
CA LYS A 210 23.78 2.08 -13.67
C LYS A 210 22.70 3.15 -13.62
N PHE A 211 22.39 3.71 -12.45
CA PHE A 211 21.38 4.72 -12.30
C PHE A 211 21.90 6.13 -12.60
N ASP A 212 21.06 6.98 -13.15
CA ASP A 212 21.27 8.42 -13.17
C ASP A 212 20.72 9.03 -11.87
N MET A 213 21.57 9.09 -10.84
CA MET A 213 21.19 9.57 -9.52
C MET A 213 20.81 11.05 -9.47
N SER A 214 21.04 11.81 -10.55
CA SER A 214 20.55 13.19 -10.69
C SER A 214 19.08 13.26 -11.08
N LYS A 215 18.55 12.20 -11.65
CA LYS A 215 17.15 12.09 -12.14
C LYS A 215 16.33 11.07 -11.36
N THR A 216 16.96 9.98 -10.91
CA THR A 216 16.28 8.89 -10.21
C THR A 216 16.37 9.07 -8.71
N THR A 217 15.25 9.12 -8.03
CA THR A 217 15.19 9.05 -6.57
C THR A 217 15.13 7.60 -6.13
N ILE A 218 16.12 7.16 -5.34
CA ILE A 218 16.07 5.86 -4.66
C ILE A 218 15.62 6.07 -3.21
N GLY A 219 14.70 5.25 -2.76
CA GLY A 219 14.22 5.24 -1.37
C GLY A 219 14.06 3.83 -0.83
N ASN A 220 14.03 3.71 0.47
CA ASN A 220 13.71 2.46 1.16
C ASN A 220 12.33 2.51 1.80
N SER A 221 11.77 1.34 2.02
CA SER A 221 10.51 1.15 2.74
C SER A 221 10.62 -0.08 3.63
N MET A 222 10.12 0.04 4.85
CA MET A 222 10.08 -1.05 5.82
C MET A 222 8.73 -1.07 6.52
N VAL A 223 8.15 -2.27 6.67
CA VAL A 223 7.01 -2.48 7.56
C VAL A 223 7.55 -2.62 8.98
N TYR A 224 7.06 -1.75 9.86
CA TYR A 224 7.42 -1.74 11.28
C TYR A 224 6.35 -2.48 12.07
N THR A 225 6.75 -3.44 12.88
CA THR A 225 5.87 -4.20 13.76
C THR A 225 6.37 -4.15 15.20
N VAL A 226 5.46 -3.85 16.13
CA VAL A 226 5.69 -3.94 17.57
C VAL A 226 4.60 -4.82 18.15
N GLU A 227 5.01 -5.88 18.84
CA GLU A 227 4.06 -6.84 19.39
C GLU A 227 3.69 -6.56 20.86
N HIS A 228 4.51 -5.77 21.58
CA HIS A 228 4.34 -5.52 23.02
C HIS A 228 4.69 -4.07 23.40
N GLU A 229 4.30 -3.68 24.62
CA GLU A 229 4.76 -2.43 25.22
C GLU A 229 6.28 -2.41 25.35
N LEU A 230 6.88 -1.27 24.98
CA LEU A 230 8.33 -1.15 24.90
C LEU A 230 8.93 -0.88 26.30
N SER A 231 9.69 -1.83 26.82
CA SER A 231 10.67 -1.55 27.87
C SER A 231 11.85 -0.76 27.31
N ASP A 232 12.66 -0.14 28.19
CA ASP A 232 13.86 0.58 27.76
C ASP A 232 14.84 -0.27 26.96
N GLU A 233 14.95 -1.56 27.29
CA GLU A 233 15.78 -2.51 26.53
C GLU A 233 15.24 -2.76 25.12
N VAL A 234 13.91 -2.96 24.99
CA VAL A 234 13.24 -3.16 23.70
C VAL A 234 13.28 -1.88 22.87
N MET A 235 13.16 -0.71 23.51
CA MET A 235 13.30 0.58 22.85
C MET A 235 14.72 0.74 22.27
N ALA A 236 15.78 0.45 23.06
CA ALA A 236 17.16 0.50 22.61
C ALA A 236 17.44 -0.48 21.47
N ASP A 237 16.88 -1.69 21.52
CA ASP A 237 16.98 -2.68 20.44
C ASP A 237 16.31 -2.16 19.15
N ARG A 238 15.12 -1.51 19.25
CA ARG A 238 14.43 -0.91 18.10
C ARG A 238 15.21 0.26 17.49
N VAL A 239 15.81 1.11 18.29
CA VAL A 239 16.70 2.18 17.81
C VAL A 239 17.90 1.56 17.08
N GLY A 240 18.57 0.58 17.68
CA GLY A 240 19.68 -0.14 17.05
C GLY A 240 19.29 -0.84 15.75
N LEU A 241 18.06 -1.35 15.67
CA LEU A 241 17.50 -1.89 14.42
C LEU A 241 17.41 -0.82 13.33
N LEU A 242 16.87 0.36 13.63
CA LEU A 242 16.75 1.44 12.65
C LEU A 242 18.12 1.98 12.24
N GLU A 243 19.12 1.97 13.13
CA GLU A 243 20.51 2.30 12.78
C GLU A 243 21.10 1.29 11.76
N LYS A 244 20.75 -0.01 11.86
CA LYS A 244 21.11 -1.00 10.83
C LYS A 244 20.39 -0.72 9.51
N VAL A 245 19.12 -0.32 9.56
CA VAL A 245 18.35 0.07 8.38
C VAL A 245 18.99 1.29 7.68
N SER A 246 19.52 2.26 8.45
CA SER A 246 20.28 3.39 7.88
C SER A 246 21.47 2.93 7.05
N LYS A 247 22.22 1.92 7.51
CA LYS A 247 23.36 1.35 6.76
C LYS A 247 22.91 0.68 5.45
N VAL A 248 21.76 0.00 5.46
CA VAL A 248 21.16 -0.53 4.23
C VAL A 248 20.79 0.59 3.27
N ALA A 249 20.21 1.66 3.79
CA ALA A 249 19.86 2.83 3.00
C ALA A 249 21.09 3.51 2.39
N ASP A 250 22.22 3.57 3.11
CA ASP A 250 23.51 4.05 2.59
C ASP A 250 23.98 3.18 1.42
N ALA A 251 23.94 1.86 1.59
CA ALA A 251 24.34 0.92 0.55
C ALA A 251 23.40 0.97 -0.68
N CYS A 252 22.17 1.42 -0.53
CA CYS A 252 21.20 1.63 -1.62
C CYS A 252 21.27 3.04 -2.21
N GLY A 253 22.07 3.96 -1.69
CA GLY A 253 22.07 5.37 -2.12
C GLY A 253 20.75 6.09 -1.87
N SER A 254 20.04 5.72 -0.81
CA SER A 254 18.65 6.15 -0.59
C SER A 254 18.56 7.57 -0.07
N LYS A 255 17.65 8.35 -0.66
CA LYS A 255 17.32 9.72 -0.23
C LYS A 255 16.35 9.75 0.95
N TYR A 256 15.54 8.70 1.13
CA TYR A 256 14.58 8.60 2.23
C TYR A 256 14.38 7.15 2.69
N ILE A 257 13.90 6.99 3.91
CA ILE A 257 13.53 5.72 4.51
C ILE A 257 12.11 5.84 5.06
N ARG A 258 11.15 5.20 4.40
CA ARG A 258 9.76 5.19 4.79
C ARG A 258 9.48 4.04 5.74
N LEU A 259 8.95 4.35 6.90
CA LEU A 259 8.41 3.38 7.85
C LEU A 259 6.89 3.43 7.83
N LEU A 260 6.25 2.28 7.84
CA LEU A 260 4.79 2.15 7.89
C LEU A 260 4.41 0.95 8.76
N PRO A 261 3.21 0.96 9.37
CA PRO A 261 2.77 -0.17 10.20
C PRO A 261 2.39 -1.37 9.34
N ASN A 262 2.22 -2.51 9.97
CA ASN A 262 1.60 -3.67 9.34
C ASN A 262 0.08 -3.45 9.21
N CYS A 263 -0.36 -3.06 8.02
CA CYS A 263 -1.76 -2.75 7.74
C CYS A 263 -2.71 -3.96 7.79
N LEU A 264 -2.22 -5.18 7.98
CA LEU A 264 -3.05 -6.37 8.23
C LEU A 264 -3.59 -6.42 9.66
N LEU A 265 -3.10 -5.57 10.55
CA LEU A 265 -3.52 -5.53 11.95
C LEU A 265 -4.84 -4.78 12.11
N GLN A 266 -5.55 -5.11 13.17
CA GLN A 266 -6.74 -4.38 13.59
C GLN A 266 -6.40 -2.92 13.94
N GLN A 267 -7.37 -2.02 13.79
CA GLN A 267 -7.22 -0.57 13.97
C GLN A 267 -6.51 -0.17 15.27
N GLU A 268 -6.89 -0.77 16.38
CA GLU A 268 -6.31 -0.48 17.70
C GLU A 268 -4.79 -0.81 17.73
N ASN A 269 -4.40 -1.93 17.12
CA ASN A 269 -3.01 -2.33 17.02
C ASN A 269 -2.23 -1.42 16.06
N LEU A 270 -2.87 -0.92 14.99
CA LEU A 270 -2.26 0.07 14.10
C LEU A 270 -1.94 1.36 14.86
N ILE A 271 -2.89 1.90 15.63
CA ILE A 271 -2.70 3.12 16.43
C ILE A 271 -1.55 2.92 17.43
N ARG A 272 -1.52 1.79 18.11
CA ARG A 272 -0.45 1.43 19.05
C ARG A 272 0.92 1.37 18.38
N GLN A 273 0.99 0.79 17.18
CA GLN A 273 2.23 0.75 16.39
C GLN A 273 2.69 2.13 15.95
N HIS A 274 1.78 3.00 15.54
CA HIS A 274 2.12 4.38 15.18
C HIS A 274 2.76 5.12 16.34
N ARG A 275 2.19 5.05 17.53
CA ARG A 275 2.75 5.68 18.74
C ARG A 275 4.11 5.12 19.11
N SER A 276 4.25 3.81 19.08
CA SER A 276 5.54 3.17 19.33
C SER A 276 6.60 3.64 18.34
N LEU A 277 6.26 3.73 17.06
CA LEU A 277 7.19 4.16 16.03
C LEU A 277 7.63 5.62 16.23
N ASP A 278 6.70 6.52 16.59
CA ASP A 278 7.05 7.92 16.88
C ASP A 278 8.05 8.03 18.02
N ASN A 279 7.86 7.26 19.09
CA ASN A 279 8.77 7.24 20.24
C ASN A 279 10.17 6.73 19.86
N VAL A 280 10.25 5.72 19.00
CA VAL A 280 11.53 5.19 18.51
C VAL A 280 12.20 6.18 17.58
N LEU A 281 11.46 6.78 16.63
CA LEU A 281 12.01 7.74 15.67
C LEU A 281 12.55 9.01 16.35
N ALA A 282 11.96 9.43 17.47
CA ALA A 282 12.45 10.55 18.24
C ALA A 282 13.90 10.36 18.72
N GLN A 283 14.38 9.12 18.81
CA GLN A 283 15.75 8.76 19.26
C GLN A 283 16.71 8.48 18.11
N VAL A 284 16.21 8.33 16.86
CA VAL A 284 17.02 8.03 15.68
C VAL A 284 17.63 9.31 15.11
N LYS A 285 18.94 9.27 14.83
CA LYS A 285 19.69 10.44 14.32
C LYS A 285 19.55 10.67 12.82
N ASP A 286 19.31 9.62 12.06
CA ASP A 286 19.17 9.69 10.60
C ASP A 286 17.89 10.42 10.21
N LYS A 287 18.01 11.57 9.56
CA LYS A 287 16.89 12.43 9.14
C LYS A 287 16.17 11.96 7.87
N ARG A 288 16.65 10.90 7.24
CA ARG A 288 15.98 10.30 6.07
C ARG A 288 14.72 9.51 6.45
N PHE A 289 14.60 9.13 7.73
CA PHE A 289 13.41 8.45 8.21
C PHE A 289 12.20 9.37 8.22
N PHE A 290 11.11 8.86 7.70
CA PHE A 290 9.80 9.43 7.96
C PHE A 290 8.78 8.32 8.22
N HIS A 291 7.78 8.67 9.01
CA HIS A 291 6.70 7.80 9.40
C HIS A 291 5.50 8.04 8.49
N GLN A 292 5.07 7.02 7.74
CA GLN A 292 3.81 7.09 7.01
C GLN A 292 2.68 6.53 7.85
N TYR A 293 1.70 7.37 8.15
CA TYR A 293 0.51 6.95 8.86
C TYR A 293 -0.45 6.24 7.92
N LYS A 294 -0.90 5.07 8.34
CA LYS A 294 -1.90 4.25 7.68
C LYS A 294 -2.91 3.79 8.74
N ILE A 295 -4.12 4.28 8.63
CA ILE A 295 -5.20 3.95 9.54
C ILE A 295 -6.35 3.41 8.70
N HIS A 296 -6.99 2.35 9.16
CA HIS A 296 -8.20 1.84 8.54
C HIS A 296 -9.36 2.81 8.76
N GLY A 297 -10.21 2.96 7.76
CA GLY A 297 -11.42 3.76 7.88
C GLY A 297 -12.42 3.38 6.81
N ALA A 298 -13.68 3.70 7.04
CA ALA A 298 -14.70 3.60 6.01
C ALA A 298 -14.85 4.97 5.32
N PRO A 299 -14.84 5.02 3.97
CA PRO A 299 -15.18 6.24 3.25
C PRO A 299 -16.57 6.75 3.61
N GLN A 300 -16.77 8.05 3.55
CA GLN A 300 -18.09 8.66 3.78
C GLN A 300 -19.04 8.51 2.60
N THR A 301 -18.54 8.14 1.44
CA THR A 301 -19.26 8.00 0.16
C THR A 301 -19.29 6.56 -0.33
N SER A 302 -20.34 6.19 -1.05
CA SER A 302 -20.46 4.86 -1.67
C SER A 302 -19.58 4.67 -2.89
N THR A 303 -19.10 5.76 -3.53
CA THR A 303 -18.24 5.70 -4.70
C THR A 303 -16.77 5.80 -4.30
N CYS A 304 -15.94 4.85 -4.75
CA CYS A 304 -14.50 5.00 -4.67
C CYS A 304 -14.00 5.97 -5.74
N HIS A 305 -14.03 7.28 -5.43
CA HIS A 305 -13.61 8.32 -6.38
C HIS A 305 -12.16 8.16 -6.86
N GLN A 306 -11.27 7.69 -5.98
CA GLN A 306 -9.86 7.50 -6.29
C GLN A 306 -9.62 6.59 -7.50
N SER A 307 -10.47 5.59 -7.72
CA SER A 307 -10.34 4.62 -8.81
C SER A 307 -10.39 5.24 -10.22
N TYR A 308 -10.99 6.42 -10.37
CA TYR A 308 -11.05 7.15 -11.63
C TYR A 308 -9.77 7.94 -11.94
N PHE A 309 -8.91 8.15 -10.94
CA PHE A 309 -7.66 8.88 -11.09
C PHE A 309 -6.45 7.98 -11.04
N ARG A 310 -6.56 6.87 -10.28
CA ARG A 310 -5.48 5.91 -10.05
C ARG A 310 -6.01 4.48 -9.97
N PRO A 311 -6.47 3.89 -11.07
CA PRO A 311 -6.83 2.47 -11.10
C PRO A 311 -5.61 1.58 -10.89
N TYR A 312 -5.84 0.36 -10.38
CA TYR A 312 -4.81 -0.65 -10.16
C TYR A 312 -5.03 -1.84 -11.07
N LEU A 313 -4.05 -2.15 -11.92
CA LEU A 313 -4.03 -3.34 -12.77
C LEU A 313 -3.26 -4.46 -12.06
N SER A 314 -3.95 -5.55 -11.79
CA SER A 314 -3.40 -6.75 -11.14
C SER A 314 -3.25 -7.90 -12.12
N GLU A 315 -2.26 -8.75 -11.86
CA GLU A 315 -2.04 -10.03 -12.55
C GLU A 315 -3.15 -11.06 -12.26
N GLU A 316 -4.05 -10.76 -11.34
CA GLU A 316 -5.12 -11.67 -10.98
C GLU A 316 -6.09 -11.94 -12.11
N ILE A 317 -6.67 -13.14 -12.08
CA ILE A 317 -7.61 -13.59 -13.10
C ILE A 317 -8.95 -12.87 -12.92
N HIS A 318 -9.39 -12.20 -13.98
CA HIS A 318 -10.70 -11.57 -14.01
C HIS A 318 -11.80 -12.63 -14.14
N LYS A 319 -12.78 -12.60 -13.24
CA LYS A 319 -13.82 -13.63 -13.11
C LYS A 319 -14.58 -13.89 -14.40
N GLU A 320 -15.00 -12.84 -15.09
CA GLU A 320 -15.86 -12.97 -16.27
C GLU A 320 -15.08 -13.39 -17.52
N THR A 321 -13.81 -12.98 -17.65
CA THR A 321 -13.00 -13.30 -18.84
C THR A 321 -12.13 -14.54 -18.67
N GLY A 322 -11.90 -14.96 -17.43
CA GLY A 322 -10.95 -16.05 -17.12
C GLY A 322 -9.49 -15.74 -17.46
N LYS A 323 -9.14 -14.45 -17.68
CA LYS A 323 -7.80 -14.00 -18.09
C LYS A 323 -7.16 -13.12 -17.01
N PRO A 324 -5.81 -13.12 -16.90
CA PRO A 324 -5.07 -12.16 -16.09
C PRO A 324 -5.29 -10.73 -16.60
N GLY A 325 -5.22 -9.76 -15.69
CA GLY A 325 -5.41 -8.35 -16.03
C GLY A 325 -6.68 -7.76 -15.45
N THR A 326 -6.98 -8.10 -14.20
CA THR A 326 -8.09 -7.52 -13.44
C THR A 326 -7.76 -6.10 -13.00
N VAL A 327 -8.67 -5.17 -13.18
CA VAL A 327 -8.58 -3.80 -12.66
C VAL A 327 -9.34 -3.67 -11.36
N TYR A 328 -8.66 -3.15 -10.34
CA TYR A 328 -9.20 -2.86 -9.00
C TYR A 328 -9.23 -1.35 -8.71
N PRO A 329 -10.01 -0.90 -7.72
CA PRO A 329 -10.08 0.51 -7.35
C PRO A 329 -8.79 1.05 -6.73
N CYS A 330 -7.99 0.20 -6.10
CA CYS A 330 -6.68 0.54 -5.52
C CYS A 330 -5.87 -0.73 -5.22
N ASP A 331 -4.58 -0.54 -4.97
CA ASP A 331 -3.62 -1.56 -4.59
C ASP A 331 -3.78 -2.08 -3.14
N SER A 332 -4.60 -1.42 -2.34
CA SER A 332 -4.83 -1.75 -0.93
C SER A 332 -6.21 -2.36 -0.66
N VAL A 333 -6.96 -2.70 -1.69
CA VAL A 333 -8.28 -3.32 -1.56
C VAL A 333 -8.24 -4.65 -0.78
N VAL A 334 -7.09 -5.34 -0.80
CA VAL A 334 -6.79 -6.56 -0.01
C VAL A 334 -6.86 -6.37 1.51
N LEU A 335 -6.89 -5.14 2.01
CA LEU A 335 -6.96 -4.85 3.45
C LEU A 335 -8.40 -4.85 3.98
N ASN A 336 -9.40 -4.94 3.09
CA ASN A 336 -10.78 -5.12 3.51
C ASN A 336 -11.04 -6.58 3.87
N ASP A 337 -11.87 -6.83 4.84
CA ASP A 337 -12.11 -8.17 5.37
C ASP A 337 -12.58 -9.17 4.31
N ASN A 338 -12.15 -10.42 4.52
CA ASN A 338 -12.58 -11.61 3.80
C ASN A 338 -11.88 -11.84 2.45
N TYR A 339 -10.64 -12.30 2.53
CA TYR A 339 -9.78 -12.63 1.40
C TYR A 339 -10.41 -13.52 0.32
N GLU A 340 -11.38 -14.37 0.66
CA GLU A 340 -11.99 -15.29 -0.31
C GLU A 340 -13.03 -14.61 -1.22
N HIS A 341 -13.69 -13.55 -0.75
CA HIS A 341 -14.76 -12.86 -1.50
C HIS A 341 -14.37 -11.48 -2.00
N PHE A 342 -13.29 -10.94 -1.51
CA PHE A 342 -12.87 -9.59 -1.74
C PHE A 342 -12.53 -9.33 -3.22
N HIS A 343 -11.80 -10.23 -3.88
CA HIS A 343 -11.38 -10.04 -5.26
C HIS A 343 -12.56 -9.92 -6.24
N GLU A 344 -13.55 -10.78 -6.11
CA GLU A 344 -14.72 -10.76 -6.98
C GLU A 344 -15.57 -9.51 -6.81
N SER A 345 -15.78 -9.09 -5.57
CA SER A 345 -16.61 -7.93 -5.25
C SER A 345 -16.01 -6.61 -5.73
N TYR A 346 -14.67 -6.50 -5.70
CA TYR A 346 -13.99 -5.25 -6.02
C TYR A 346 -13.44 -5.20 -7.45
N GLN A 347 -13.62 -6.24 -8.25
CA GLN A 347 -13.25 -6.22 -9.67
C GLN A 347 -14.06 -5.15 -10.42
N LEU A 348 -13.39 -4.15 -10.96
CA LEU A 348 -14.03 -3.08 -11.74
C LEU A 348 -14.29 -3.54 -13.17
N CYS A 349 -13.27 -4.10 -13.81
CA CYS A 349 -13.33 -4.62 -15.18
C CYS A 349 -12.06 -5.43 -15.49
N HIS A 350 -12.01 -6.07 -16.64
CA HIS A 350 -10.74 -6.51 -17.23
C HIS A 350 -10.02 -5.31 -17.88
N ALA A 351 -8.70 -5.39 -18.01
CA ALA A 351 -7.85 -4.35 -18.63
C ALA A 351 -8.37 -3.86 -20.00
N SER A 352 -8.94 -4.78 -20.82
CA SER A 352 -9.51 -4.46 -22.13
C SER A 352 -10.69 -3.49 -22.06
N ASP A 353 -11.41 -3.42 -20.93
CA ASP A 353 -12.68 -2.72 -20.79
C ASP A 353 -12.55 -1.46 -19.91
N ILE A 354 -11.31 -1.05 -19.63
CA ILE A 354 -11.04 0.09 -18.73
C ILE A 354 -11.71 1.38 -19.17
N LEU A 355 -11.85 1.64 -20.46
CA LEU A 355 -12.54 2.84 -20.94
C LEU A 355 -14.04 2.82 -20.61
N ASP A 356 -14.69 1.68 -20.65
CA ASP A 356 -16.10 1.58 -20.28
C ASP A 356 -16.33 1.89 -18.80
N TYR A 357 -15.37 1.51 -17.95
CA TYR A 357 -15.38 1.91 -16.54
C TYR A 357 -15.16 3.42 -16.38
N LEU A 358 -14.11 3.98 -16.97
CA LEU A 358 -13.78 5.41 -16.86
C LEU A 358 -14.88 6.31 -17.45
N ASP A 359 -15.50 5.88 -18.53
CA ASP A 359 -16.63 6.54 -19.17
C ASP A 359 -17.95 6.34 -18.42
N LYS A 360 -17.93 5.68 -17.26
CA LYS A 360 -19.09 5.40 -16.38
C LYS A 360 -20.20 4.57 -17.05
N LYS A 361 -19.87 3.81 -18.10
CA LYS A 361 -20.78 2.84 -18.72
C LYS A 361 -20.93 1.60 -17.84
N VAL A 362 -19.86 1.22 -17.13
CA VAL A 362 -19.84 0.16 -16.12
C VAL A 362 -19.68 0.82 -14.74
N LYS A 363 -20.55 0.42 -13.81
CA LYS A 363 -20.50 0.92 -12.42
C LYS A 363 -19.70 -0.02 -11.54
N GLN A 364 -19.05 0.52 -10.52
CA GLN A 364 -18.49 -0.31 -9.44
C GLN A 364 -19.59 -1.15 -8.79
N LYS A 365 -19.29 -2.41 -8.48
CA LYS A 365 -20.24 -3.38 -7.91
C LYS A 365 -20.29 -3.33 -6.38
N PHE A 366 -19.33 -2.68 -5.73
CA PHE A 366 -19.21 -2.52 -4.28
C PHE A 366 -19.63 -1.12 -3.83
N ASP A 367 -19.99 -0.99 -2.58
CA ASP A 367 -20.28 0.29 -1.90
C ASP A 367 -19.10 0.63 -1.00
N ALA A 368 -18.29 1.64 -1.38
CA ALA A 368 -17.07 1.96 -0.66
C ALA A 368 -17.31 2.30 0.83
N LYS A 369 -18.46 2.89 1.17
CA LYS A 369 -18.84 3.20 2.54
C LYS A 369 -19.10 1.95 3.39
N LYS A 370 -19.65 0.89 2.78
CA LYS A 370 -20.04 -0.34 3.49
C LYS A 370 -18.96 -1.41 3.42
N ASP A 371 -18.34 -1.53 2.23
CA ASP A 371 -17.51 -2.68 1.91
C ASP A 371 -16.02 -2.40 2.14
N CYS A 372 -15.60 -1.10 2.26
CA CYS A 372 -14.21 -0.71 2.44
C CYS A 372 -13.90 -0.25 3.88
N ALA A 373 -14.28 -1.03 4.90
CA ALA A 373 -14.00 -0.70 6.31
C ALA A 373 -12.50 -0.64 6.65
N GLY A 374 -11.66 -1.38 5.91
CA GLY A 374 -10.20 -1.38 6.02
C GLY A 374 -9.49 -0.39 5.09
N CYS A 375 -10.17 0.62 4.57
CA CYS A 375 -9.61 1.55 3.60
C CYS A 375 -8.51 2.43 4.20
N VAL A 376 -7.28 2.25 3.76
CA VAL A 376 -6.13 3.11 4.15
C VAL A 376 -6.01 4.39 3.30
N PHE A 377 -6.94 4.60 2.37
CA PHE A 377 -7.04 5.81 1.54
C PHE A 377 -8.30 6.63 1.84
N THR A 378 -8.95 6.39 2.98
CA THR A 378 -10.18 7.07 3.39
C THR A 378 -10.06 8.59 3.28
N ASN A 379 -8.94 9.16 3.73
CA ASN A 379 -8.70 10.60 3.67
C ASN A 379 -8.69 11.11 2.22
N ASN A 380 -8.10 10.38 1.27
CA ASN A 380 -8.09 10.78 -0.14
C ASN A 380 -9.49 10.69 -0.75
N VAL A 381 -10.22 9.61 -0.47
CA VAL A 381 -11.58 9.42 -0.99
C VAL A 381 -12.52 10.48 -0.46
N ASN A 382 -12.48 10.76 0.85
CA ASN A 382 -13.31 11.78 1.49
C ASN A 382 -12.95 13.19 1.02
N MET A 383 -11.67 13.50 0.82
CA MET A 383 -11.22 14.78 0.27
C MET A 383 -11.80 15.04 -1.12
N ILE A 384 -11.79 14.01 -1.99
CA ILE A 384 -12.37 14.15 -3.33
C ILE A 384 -13.90 14.34 -3.25
N ASP A 385 -14.59 13.62 -2.36
CA ASP A 385 -16.03 13.78 -2.14
C ASP A 385 -16.38 15.18 -1.61
N ASP A 386 -15.59 15.71 -0.66
CA ASP A 386 -15.75 17.06 -0.15
C ASP A 386 -15.47 18.14 -1.21
N PHE A 387 -14.51 17.89 -2.11
CA PHE A 387 -14.30 18.76 -3.28
C PHE A 387 -15.50 18.75 -4.22
N LEU A 388 -16.03 17.57 -4.55
CA LEU A 388 -17.18 17.42 -5.45
C LEU A 388 -18.45 18.07 -4.89
N SER A 389 -18.60 18.05 -3.55
CA SER A 389 -19.71 18.71 -2.85
C SER A 389 -19.48 20.22 -2.60
N GLY A 390 -18.35 20.76 -3.03
CA GLY A 390 -18.01 22.18 -2.87
C GLY A 390 -17.60 22.59 -1.45
N LYS A 391 -17.37 21.62 -0.53
CA LYS A 391 -16.95 21.91 0.86
C LYS A 391 -15.49 22.32 0.95
N VAL A 392 -14.62 21.83 0.06
CA VAL A 392 -13.19 22.10 0.07
C VAL A 392 -12.66 22.41 -1.31
N ASN A 393 -11.79 23.42 -1.39
CA ASN A 393 -11.00 23.74 -2.57
C ASN A 393 -9.67 24.35 -2.12
N ARG A 394 -8.57 23.64 -2.39
CA ARG A 394 -7.22 24.01 -1.94
C ARG A 394 -6.24 24.24 -3.09
N PHE A 395 -6.72 24.36 -4.34
CA PHE A 395 -5.81 24.51 -5.49
C PHE A 395 -4.85 25.71 -5.37
N ALA A 396 -5.30 26.80 -4.75
CA ALA A 396 -4.48 27.99 -4.56
C ALA A 396 -3.35 27.80 -3.52
N GLU A 397 -3.49 26.84 -2.60
CA GLU A 397 -2.51 26.59 -1.55
C GLU A 397 -1.31 25.80 -2.05
N PHE A 398 -1.47 25.04 -3.14
CA PHE A 398 -0.49 24.07 -3.65
C PHE A 398 -0.07 24.40 -5.09
N GLY A 399 0.14 25.68 -5.38
CA GLY A 399 0.55 26.18 -6.70
C GLY A 399 1.96 25.76 -7.12
N GLU A 400 2.89 25.60 -6.18
CA GLU A 400 4.28 25.26 -6.48
C GLU A 400 4.46 23.78 -6.83
N PRO A 401 5.39 23.44 -7.75
CA PRO A 401 5.69 22.06 -8.11
C PRO A 401 6.08 21.21 -6.90
N LEU A 402 5.59 19.98 -6.87
CA LEU A 402 5.93 19.00 -5.84
C LEU A 402 6.71 17.84 -6.46
N GLU A 403 7.80 17.44 -5.82
CA GLU A 403 8.58 16.28 -6.26
C GLU A 403 7.67 15.02 -6.34
N HIS A 404 7.73 14.34 -7.48
CA HIS A 404 6.91 13.15 -7.76
C HIS A 404 5.38 13.38 -7.71
N GLU A 405 4.91 14.58 -8.05
CA GLU A 405 3.48 14.94 -7.96
C GLU A 405 2.55 14.06 -8.79
N ASN A 406 3.04 13.50 -9.91
CA ASN A 406 2.23 12.61 -10.76
C ASN A 406 2.00 11.20 -10.17
N PHE A 407 2.68 10.85 -9.08
CA PHE A 407 2.50 9.58 -8.39
C PHE A 407 1.56 9.75 -7.19
N ILE A 408 0.27 9.87 -7.47
CA ILE A 408 -0.80 10.01 -6.48
C ILE A 408 -1.19 8.69 -5.84
#